data_6fe2bddf365ab98ee63c8d7f60bc430e
#
_entry.id   6fe2bddf365ab98ee63c8d7f60bc430e
#
_cell.length_a   1.000
_cell.length_b   1.000
_cell.length_c   1.000
_cell.angle_alpha   90.00
_cell.angle_beta   90.00
_cell.angle_gamma   90.00
#
_symmetry.space_group_name_H-M   'P 1'
#
loop_
_entity.id
_entity.type
_entity.pdbx_description
1 polymer ?
#
loop_
_entity_poly.entity_id
_entity_poly.type
_entity_poly.pdbx_seq_one_letter_code
_entity_poly.pdbx_strand_id
1 'polypeptide(L)'
;FYIENNVRALFMQATGNKGEFGPLRCYLITKLMWNPGAEPEAIIDDFLEGYYGKAAEFLKTYIDSMRESMLKEDFRLNIFGDPRDAVNNYLAPPMMTKYHLLYDNAEKAVSGDPEKLNRVRIARLPLLIAEIQIAGQIPMGESGSFYEIDSNGMVIPKPEMRKKVEDFVARAKKAGILRIGERAITIDDYAYNFKRIFEKMAQMEGAISFKKKIIPISHPTFGKENLERLTDGIFGAFESWRFPNKDANWVAFKGKHMDFILDLGKVMSINSVEMDFLNVQAQANWHQLILPQYVTYSTSQDGTEYSSPVQIDNPHNPNPSENPDIVKLPFMGFKTFLNAIP
;
A
#
# COMPACT_ATOMS: atom_id res chain seq x y z
N PHE A 1 1.57 -37.78 0.14
CA PHE A 1 1.60 -37.48 -1.30
C PHE A 1 3.00 -37.67 -1.90
N TYR A 2 4.05 -36.95 -1.49
CA TYR A 2 5.38 -37.03 -2.13
C TYR A 2 6.02 -38.43 -2.00
N ILE A 3 5.91 -39.04 -0.83
CA ILE A 3 6.41 -40.41 -0.59
C ILE A 3 5.66 -41.44 -1.44
N GLU A 4 4.33 -41.34 -1.48
CA GLU A 4 3.45 -42.24 -2.23
C GLU A 4 3.69 -42.12 -3.75
N ASN A 5 4.12 -40.95 -4.22
CA ASN A 5 4.43 -40.69 -5.62
C ASN A 5 5.93 -40.82 -5.97
N ASN A 6 6.73 -41.45 -5.09
CA ASN A 6 8.15 -41.73 -5.32
C ASN A 6 8.98 -40.48 -5.68
N VAL A 7 8.63 -39.30 -5.14
CA VAL A 7 9.40 -38.07 -5.38
C VAL A 7 10.80 -38.23 -4.77
N ARG A 8 11.85 -37.97 -5.57
CA ARG A 8 13.25 -38.16 -5.20
C ARG A 8 13.96 -36.85 -4.83
N ALA A 9 13.46 -35.73 -5.30
CA ALA A 9 14.01 -34.41 -5.00
C ALA A 9 12.89 -33.38 -4.93
N LEU A 10 13.06 -32.40 -4.05
CA LEU A 10 12.14 -31.28 -3.87
C LEU A 10 12.91 -29.97 -3.94
N PHE A 11 12.35 -29.01 -4.64
CA PHE A 11 12.73 -27.61 -4.54
C PHE A 11 11.58 -26.85 -3.87
N MET A 12 11.86 -26.25 -2.71
CA MET A 12 10.88 -25.44 -2.00
C MET A 12 11.31 -23.96 -2.09
N GLN A 13 10.48 -23.16 -2.75
CA GLN A 13 10.68 -21.73 -2.77
C GLN A 13 10.36 -21.15 -1.39
N ALA A 14 11.41 -20.81 -0.64
CA ALA A 14 11.29 -20.12 0.61
C ALA A 14 11.88 -18.72 0.50
N THR A 15 11.16 -17.72 0.96
CA THR A 15 11.69 -16.37 1.05
C THR A 15 12.54 -16.27 2.30
N GLY A 16 13.75 -15.73 2.20
CA GLY A 16 14.61 -15.42 3.36
C GLY A 16 14.08 -14.24 4.19
N ASN A 17 12.78 -13.94 4.09
CA ASN A 17 12.16 -12.84 4.82
C ASN A 17 12.08 -13.16 6.31
N LYS A 18 12.53 -12.23 7.14
CA LYS A 18 12.55 -12.38 8.60
C LYS A 18 11.16 -12.23 9.23
N GLY A 19 10.22 -11.57 8.55
CA GLY A 19 8.84 -11.38 9.01
C GLY A 19 7.96 -12.62 8.83
N GLU A 20 6.73 -12.55 9.30
CA GLU A 20 5.65 -13.52 9.08
C GLU A 20 6.04 -14.97 9.34
N PHE A 21 6.61 -15.25 10.50
CA PHE A 21 7.06 -16.60 10.84
C PHE A 21 8.00 -17.24 9.80
N GLY A 22 8.76 -16.43 9.04
CA GLY A 22 9.75 -16.92 8.08
C GLY A 22 10.69 -17.97 8.68
N PRO A 23 11.27 -17.76 9.88
CA PRO A 23 12.09 -18.76 10.55
C PRO A 23 11.34 -20.07 10.87
N LEU A 24 10.09 -20.00 11.32
CA LEU A 24 9.26 -21.19 11.55
C LEU A 24 9.00 -21.96 10.26
N ARG A 25 8.64 -21.26 9.17
CA ARG A 25 8.43 -21.91 7.86
C ARG A 25 9.68 -22.62 7.38
N CYS A 26 10.83 -21.97 7.46
CA CYS A 26 12.09 -22.60 7.08
C CYS A 26 12.41 -23.84 7.94
N TYR A 27 12.21 -23.73 9.25
CA TYR A 27 12.43 -24.84 10.18
C TYR A 27 11.52 -26.03 9.87
N LEU A 28 10.22 -25.78 9.74
CA LEU A 28 9.22 -26.80 9.42
C LEU A 28 9.51 -27.51 8.10
N ILE A 29 9.73 -26.73 7.03
CA ILE A 29 10.04 -27.28 5.70
C ILE A 29 11.31 -28.13 5.75
N THR A 30 12.38 -27.64 6.39
CA THR A 30 13.66 -28.36 6.47
C THR A 30 13.52 -29.67 7.22
N LYS A 31 12.81 -29.66 8.36
CA LYS A 31 12.55 -30.89 9.15
C LYS A 31 11.73 -31.91 8.36
N LEU A 32 10.69 -31.49 7.67
CA LEU A 32 9.84 -32.38 6.87
C LEU A 32 10.53 -32.86 5.59
N MET A 33 11.40 -32.08 4.98
CA MET A 33 12.23 -32.55 3.87
C MET A 33 13.23 -33.61 4.30
N TRP A 34 13.76 -33.49 5.53
CA TRP A 34 14.67 -34.47 6.09
C TRP A 34 13.95 -35.76 6.56
N ASN A 35 12.84 -35.57 7.26
CA ASN A 35 11.99 -36.70 7.75
C ASN A 35 10.52 -36.43 7.40
N PRO A 36 10.07 -36.90 6.23
CA PRO A 36 8.69 -36.69 5.78
C PRO A 36 7.61 -37.35 6.64
N GLY A 37 8.01 -38.31 7.53
CA GLY A 37 7.12 -38.97 8.48
C GLY A 37 7.02 -38.28 9.84
N ALA A 38 7.68 -37.12 10.02
CA ALA A 38 7.57 -36.37 11.27
C ALA A 38 6.22 -35.65 11.37
N GLU A 39 5.72 -35.51 12.60
CA GLU A 39 4.46 -34.81 12.87
C GLU A 39 4.65 -33.30 12.79
N PRO A 40 3.98 -32.57 11.85
CA PRO A 40 4.16 -31.15 11.65
C PRO A 40 3.87 -30.32 12.90
N GLU A 41 2.82 -30.63 13.64
CA GLU A 41 2.42 -29.88 14.85
C GLU A 41 3.51 -29.95 15.92
N ALA A 42 4.11 -31.14 16.13
CA ALA A 42 5.21 -31.31 17.08
C ALA A 42 6.45 -30.46 16.69
N ILE A 43 6.73 -30.31 15.38
CA ILE A 43 7.82 -29.48 14.89
C ILE A 43 7.49 -27.99 15.13
N ILE A 44 6.23 -27.57 14.93
CA ILE A 44 5.78 -26.20 15.16
C ILE A 44 5.91 -25.86 16.64
N ASP A 45 5.44 -26.73 17.53
CA ASP A 45 5.48 -26.52 18.98
C ASP A 45 6.94 -26.43 19.48
N ASP A 46 7.81 -27.36 19.07
CA ASP A 46 9.25 -27.34 19.37
C ASP A 46 9.91 -26.02 18.96
N PHE A 47 9.60 -25.55 17.74
CA PHE A 47 10.12 -24.27 17.28
C PHE A 47 9.59 -23.09 18.11
N LEU A 48 8.29 -23.02 18.34
CA LEU A 48 7.68 -21.90 19.04
C LEU A 48 8.21 -21.80 20.47
N GLU A 49 8.30 -22.92 21.18
CA GLU A 49 8.85 -22.98 22.54
C GLU A 49 10.33 -22.56 22.58
N GLY A 50 11.16 -23.12 21.71
CA GLY A 50 12.59 -22.81 21.65
C GLY A 50 12.88 -21.38 21.21
N TYR A 51 12.15 -20.88 20.21
CA TYR A 51 12.44 -19.59 19.60
C TYR A 51 11.77 -18.40 20.32
N TYR A 52 10.54 -18.58 20.81
CA TYR A 52 9.75 -17.53 21.45
C TYR A 52 9.57 -17.69 22.96
N GLY A 53 9.90 -18.87 23.53
CA GLY A 53 9.79 -19.16 24.96
C GLY A 53 8.38 -18.94 25.49
N LYS A 54 8.20 -18.17 26.57
CA LYS A 54 6.89 -17.92 27.21
C LYS A 54 5.86 -17.23 26.29
N ALA A 55 6.25 -16.72 25.13
CA ALA A 55 5.32 -16.16 24.15
C ALA A 55 4.72 -17.24 23.22
N ALA A 56 5.23 -18.47 23.24
CA ALA A 56 4.87 -19.54 22.31
C ALA A 56 3.37 -19.83 22.29
N GLU A 57 2.72 -19.96 23.44
CA GLU A 57 1.29 -20.25 23.56
C GLU A 57 0.40 -19.21 22.88
N PHE A 58 0.73 -17.91 23.02
CA PHE A 58 -0.01 -16.82 22.40
C PHE A 58 0.16 -16.80 20.88
N LEU A 59 1.38 -17.07 20.41
CA LEU A 59 1.69 -17.13 18.98
C LEU A 59 1.10 -18.37 18.32
N LYS A 60 1.08 -19.51 19.01
CA LYS A 60 0.37 -20.71 18.56
C LYS A 60 -1.12 -20.45 18.40
N THR A 61 -1.73 -19.85 19.43
CA THR A 61 -3.15 -19.46 19.41
C THR A 61 -3.45 -18.47 18.25
N TYR A 62 -2.53 -17.54 17.96
CA TYR A 62 -2.65 -16.64 16.81
C TYR A 62 -2.66 -17.40 15.49
N ILE A 63 -1.69 -18.31 15.28
CA ILE A 63 -1.58 -19.11 14.05
C ILE A 63 -2.82 -19.98 13.87
N ASP A 64 -3.23 -20.68 14.91
CA ASP A 64 -4.39 -21.58 14.87
C ASP A 64 -5.70 -20.83 14.63
N SER A 65 -5.91 -19.67 15.30
CA SER A 65 -7.09 -18.83 15.09
C SER A 65 -7.19 -18.31 13.67
N MET A 66 -6.07 -17.93 13.05
CA MET A 66 -6.03 -17.49 11.67
C MET A 66 -6.38 -18.62 10.71
N ARG A 67 -5.77 -19.79 10.91
CA ARG A 67 -6.02 -21.01 10.13
C ARG A 67 -7.48 -21.46 10.23
N GLU A 68 -8.02 -21.52 11.44
CA GLU A 68 -9.42 -21.90 11.67
C GLU A 68 -10.41 -20.95 10.98
N SER A 69 -10.16 -19.65 11.06
CA SER A 69 -10.99 -18.66 10.39
C SER A 69 -10.95 -18.81 8.87
N MET A 70 -9.77 -19.06 8.29
CA MET A 70 -9.63 -19.31 6.85
C MET A 70 -10.38 -20.59 6.41
N LEU A 71 -10.24 -21.67 7.18
CA LEU A 71 -10.89 -22.95 6.85
C LEU A 71 -12.40 -22.88 6.97
N LYS A 72 -12.90 -22.20 8.01
CA LYS A 72 -14.34 -22.03 8.25
C LYS A 72 -15.05 -21.34 7.09
N GLU A 73 -14.42 -20.37 6.49
CA GLU A 73 -14.99 -19.55 5.41
C GLU A 73 -14.55 -20.03 4.01
N ASP A 74 -13.88 -21.19 3.88
CA ASP A 74 -13.25 -21.69 2.64
C ASP A 74 -12.44 -20.60 1.90
N PHE A 75 -11.76 -19.75 2.67
CA PHE A 75 -10.98 -18.65 2.09
C PHE A 75 -9.69 -19.20 1.49
N ARG A 76 -9.49 -18.94 0.21
CA ARG A 76 -8.28 -19.35 -0.51
C ARG A 76 -7.35 -18.16 -0.71
N LEU A 77 -6.14 -18.29 -0.19
CA LEU A 77 -5.09 -17.31 -0.42
C LEU A 77 -4.75 -17.23 -1.90
N ASN A 78 -4.82 -16.03 -2.44
CA ASN A 78 -4.37 -15.74 -3.79
C ASN A 78 -2.90 -15.29 -3.74
N ILE A 79 -2.04 -15.84 -4.62
CA ILE A 79 -0.63 -15.44 -4.72
C ILE A 79 -0.45 -13.94 -5.01
N PHE A 80 -1.44 -13.31 -5.65
CA PHE A 80 -1.48 -11.87 -5.93
C PHE A 80 -2.41 -11.10 -4.99
N GLY A 81 -2.94 -11.78 -3.96
CA GLY A 81 -3.79 -11.18 -2.95
C GLY A 81 -3.01 -10.32 -1.97
N ASP A 82 -3.74 -9.50 -1.23
CA ASP A 82 -3.22 -8.70 -0.13
C ASP A 82 -4.20 -8.71 1.06
N PRO A 83 -3.82 -8.13 2.20
CA PRO A 83 -4.65 -8.15 3.41
C PRO A 83 -6.08 -7.65 3.22
N ARG A 84 -6.32 -6.76 2.26
CA ARG A 84 -7.63 -6.17 1.98
C ARG A 84 -8.63 -7.17 1.40
N ASP A 85 -8.16 -8.23 0.76
CA ASP A 85 -9.01 -9.29 0.26
C ASP A 85 -9.64 -10.12 1.40
N ALA A 86 -9.07 -10.05 2.61
CA ALA A 86 -9.45 -10.84 3.78
C ALA A 86 -10.20 -10.06 4.87
N VAL A 87 -10.62 -8.80 4.61
CA VAL A 87 -11.25 -7.92 5.60
C VAL A 87 -12.58 -8.44 6.15
N ASN A 88 -13.26 -9.28 5.40
CA ASN A 88 -14.51 -9.94 5.80
C ASN A 88 -14.29 -11.41 6.21
N ASN A 89 -13.03 -11.81 6.38
CA ASN A 89 -12.64 -13.17 6.63
C ASN A 89 -11.66 -13.23 7.83
N TYR A 90 -10.50 -13.87 7.69
CA TYR A 90 -9.54 -14.03 8.79
C TYR A 90 -8.88 -12.70 9.25
N LEU A 91 -9.05 -11.59 8.53
CA LEU A 91 -8.66 -10.24 8.97
C LEU A 91 -9.87 -9.33 9.28
N ALA A 92 -11.04 -9.93 9.54
CA ALA A 92 -12.21 -9.17 9.98
C ALA A 92 -11.93 -8.43 11.31
N PRO A 93 -12.59 -7.28 11.59
CA PRO A 93 -12.30 -6.46 12.75
C PRO A 93 -12.26 -7.20 14.10
N PRO A 94 -13.18 -8.15 14.41
CA PRO A 94 -13.09 -8.93 15.65
C PRO A 94 -11.83 -9.81 15.71
N MET A 95 -11.40 -10.35 14.57
CA MET A 95 -10.19 -11.17 14.49
C MET A 95 -8.94 -10.31 14.64
N MET A 96 -8.90 -9.14 14.01
CA MET A 96 -7.79 -8.18 14.17
C MET A 96 -7.62 -7.78 15.64
N THR A 97 -8.73 -7.50 16.35
CA THR A 97 -8.70 -7.20 17.79
C THR A 97 -8.12 -8.37 18.59
N LYS A 98 -8.57 -9.60 18.31
CA LYS A 98 -8.05 -10.81 18.97
C LYS A 98 -6.55 -10.98 18.70
N TYR A 99 -6.10 -10.78 17.47
CA TYR A 99 -4.69 -10.94 17.10
C TYR A 99 -3.80 -9.92 17.79
N HIS A 100 -4.22 -8.67 17.89
CA HIS A 100 -3.48 -7.65 18.62
C HIS A 100 -3.36 -7.99 20.10
N LEU A 101 -4.44 -8.46 20.74
CA LEU A 101 -4.42 -8.88 22.13
C LEU A 101 -3.46 -10.06 22.36
N LEU A 102 -3.43 -11.03 21.44
CA LEU A 102 -2.50 -12.16 21.51
C LEU A 102 -1.04 -11.70 21.44
N TYR A 103 -0.73 -10.79 20.52
CA TYR A 103 0.61 -10.21 20.44
C TYR A 103 0.98 -9.35 21.66
N ASP A 104 0.04 -8.59 22.22
CA ASP A 104 0.27 -7.82 23.44
C ASP A 104 0.62 -8.74 24.62
N ASN A 105 -0.11 -9.84 24.77
CA ASN A 105 0.18 -10.86 25.77
C ASN A 105 1.52 -11.55 25.53
N ALA A 106 1.83 -11.88 24.27
CA ALA A 106 3.11 -12.47 23.87
C ALA A 106 4.30 -11.54 24.22
N GLU A 107 4.21 -10.24 23.86
CA GLU A 107 5.24 -9.24 24.20
C GLU A 107 5.41 -9.11 25.71
N LYS A 108 4.29 -9.08 26.47
CA LYS A 108 4.30 -9.02 27.93
C LYS A 108 4.96 -10.25 28.56
N ALA A 109 4.66 -11.46 28.07
CA ALA A 109 5.20 -12.71 28.60
C ALA A 109 6.72 -12.82 28.49
N VAL A 110 7.32 -12.13 27.51
CA VAL A 110 8.78 -12.12 27.26
C VAL A 110 9.42 -10.74 27.50
N SER A 111 8.76 -9.84 28.22
CA SER A 111 9.25 -8.46 28.45
C SER A 111 10.60 -8.39 29.14
N GLY A 112 10.96 -9.39 29.95
CA GLY A 112 12.26 -9.53 30.59
C GLY A 112 13.37 -10.17 29.73
N ASP A 113 13.05 -10.58 28.50
CA ASP A 113 14.01 -11.18 27.56
C ASP A 113 14.06 -10.36 26.27
N PRO A 114 15.03 -9.45 26.13
CA PRO A 114 15.10 -8.53 24.98
C PRO A 114 15.19 -9.23 23.62
N GLU A 115 15.80 -10.40 23.57
CA GLU A 115 15.95 -11.15 22.32
C GLU A 115 14.60 -11.73 21.88
N LYS A 116 13.90 -12.43 22.78
CA LYS A 116 12.58 -13.00 22.48
C LYS A 116 11.55 -11.91 22.23
N LEU A 117 11.58 -10.82 22.99
CA LEU A 117 10.72 -9.66 22.75
C LEU A 117 10.94 -9.09 21.34
N ASN A 118 12.17 -8.98 20.90
CA ASN A 118 12.47 -8.50 19.54
C ASN A 118 11.94 -9.49 18.48
N ARG A 119 12.08 -10.82 18.70
CA ARG A 119 11.53 -11.84 17.80
C ARG A 119 10.00 -11.77 17.69
N VAL A 120 9.29 -11.59 18.80
CA VAL A 120 7.82 -11.38 18.82
C VAL A 120 7.44 -10.14 18.04
N ARG A 121 8.13 -9.01 18.25
CA ARG A 121 7.88 -7.76 17.53
C ARG A 121 8.12 -7.86 16.04
N ILE A 122 9.11 -8.65 15.61
CA ILE A 122 9.33 -8.93 14.18
C ILE A 122 8.18 -9.78 13.62
N ALA A 123 7.73 -10.80 14.36
CA ALA A 123 6.60 -11.63 13.95
C ALA A 123 5.28 -10.85 13.83
N ARG A 124 5.13 -9.73 14.56
CA ARG A 124 3.96 -8.85 14.52
C ARG A 124 3.92 -7.91 13.30
N LEU A 125 5.05 -7.69 12.60
CA LEU A 125 5.12 -6.72 11.49
C LEU A 125 4.07 -6.94 10.38
N PRO A 126 3.76 -8.18 9.94
CA PRO A 126 2.73 -8.42 8.94
C PRO A 126 1.33 -7.99 9.40
N LEU A 127 1.01 -8.14 10.69
CA LEU A 127 -0.25 -7.69 11.23
C LEU A 127 -0.36 -6.16 11.21
N LEU A 128 0.72 -5.45 11.53
CA LEU A 128 0.77 -3.98 11.51
C LEU A 128 0.60 -3.42 10.10
N ILE A 129 1.28 -3.98 9.11
CA ILE A 129 1.12 -3.52 7.72
C ILE A 129 -0.27 -3.87 7.17
N ALA A 130 -0.82 -5.03 7.52
CA ALA A 130 -2.19 -5.40 7.16
C ALA A 130 -3.20 -4.38 7.70
N GLU A 131 -3.07 -3.97 8.95
CA GLU A 131 -3.92 -2.94 9.57
C GLU A 131 -3.82 -1.60 8.82
N ILE A 132 -2.61 -1.14 8.49
CA ILE A 132 -2.38 0.11 7.74
C ILE A 132 -3.04 0.02 6.35
N GLN A 133 -2.88 -1.09 5.63
CA GLN A 133 -3.43 -1.28 4.31
C GLN A 133 -4.97 -1.36 4.33
N ILE A 134 -5.53 -2.05 5.30
CA ILE A 134 -6.98 -2.14 5.49
C ILE A 134 -7.57 -0.77 5.82
N ALA A 135 -6.94 -0.04 6.75
CA ALA A 135 -7.38 1.30 7.13
C ALA A 135 -7.42 2.29 5.95
N GLY A 136 -6.50 2.14 5.00
CA GLY A 136 -6.45 2.95 3.77
C GLY A 136 -7.65 2.75 2.84
N GLN A 137 -8.42 1.65 2.98
CA GLN A 137 -9.61 1.36 2.17
C GLN A 137 -10.92 1.71 2.86
N ILE A 138 -10.89 1.89 4.18
CA ILE A 138 -12.10 2.23 4.92
C ILE A 138 -12.50 3.66 4.55
N PRO A 139 -13.78 3.88 4.15
CA PRO A 139 -14.27 5.20 3.81
C PRO A 139 -13.99 6.23 4.89
N MET A 140 -13.65 7.42 4.46
CA MET A 140 -13.36 8.54 5.35
C MET A 140 -14.56 8.84 6.26
N GLY A 141 -14.30 9.00 7.57
CA GLY A 141 -15.33 9.20 8.57
C GLY A 141 -15.84 7.92 9.23
N GLU A 142 -15.53 6.75 8.69
CA GLU A 142 -15.87 5.47 9.32
C GLU A 142 -14.80 5.08 10.37
N SER A 143 -15.23 4.21 11.29
CA SER A 143 -14.31 3.69 12.32
C SER A 143 -13.21 2.86 11.66
N GLY A 144 -11.96 3.09 12.06
CA GLY A 144 -10.79 2.40 11.51
C GLY A 144 -10.23 3.01 10.22
N SER A 145 -10.89 4.05 9.63
CA SER A 145 -10.36 4.77 8.46
C SER A 145 -8.98 5.37 8.76
N PHE A 146 -8.12 5.34 7.74
CA PHE A 146 -6.79 5.95 7.81
C PHE A 146 -6.85 7.49 7.84
N TYR A 147 -7.84 8.06 7.15
CA TYR A 147 -7.99 9.50 6.97
C TYR A 147 -9.20 10.05 7.71
N GLU A 148 -9.13 11.34 8.03
CA GLU A 148 -10.24 12.12 8.56
C GLU A 148 -10.29 13.50 7.92
N ILE A 149 -11.39 14.22 8.12
CA ILE A 149 -11.53 15.62 7.71
C ILE A 149 -11.32 16.46 8.97
N ASP A 150 -10.35 17.37 8.91
CA ASP A 150 -10.05 18.29 10.00
C ASP A 150 -11.09 19.43 10.14
N SER A 151 -10.89 20.29 11.11
CA SER A 151 -11.77 21.45 11.38
C SER A 151 -11.82 22.46 10.21
N ASN A 152 -10.85 22.44 9.32
CA ASN A 152 -10.75 23.31 8.13
C ASN A 152 -11.39 22.66 6.89
N GLY A 153 -11.93 21.44 7.03
CA GLY A 153 -12.51 20.68 5.94
C GLY A 153 -11.48 19.97 5.04
N MET A 154 -10.24 19.85 5.50
CA MET A 154 -9.17 19.21 4.76
C MET A 154 -8.98 17.75 5.17
N VAL A 155 -8.59 16.92 4.20
CA VAL A 155 -8.25 15.53 4.47
C VAL A 155 -6.87 15.44 5.08
N ILE A 156 -6.79 14.82 6.24
CA ILE A 156 -5.54 14.54 6.94
C ILE A 156 -5.45 13.08 7.35
N PRO A 157 -4.25 12.51 7.46
CA PRO A 157 -4.08 11.20 8.09
C PRO A 157 -4.36 11.33 9.59
N LYS A 158 -5.12 10.41 10.15
CA LYS A 158 -5.32 10.36 11.60
C LYS A 158 -3.97 10.23 12.32
N PRO A 159 -3.75 10.97 13.43
CA PRO A 159 -2.48 10.95 14.15
C PRO A 159 -2.03 9.54 14.55
N GLU A 160 -2.96 8.69 14.98
CA GLU A 160 -2.67 7.31 15.34
C GLU A 160 -2.25 6.45 14.13
N MET A 161 -2.81 6.70 12.94
CA MET A 161 -2.43 5.97 11.73
C MET A 161 -1.07 6.43 11.21
N ARG A 162 -0.79 7.73 11.26
CA ARG A 162 0.54 8.26 10.97
C ARG A 162 1.60 7.63 11.86
N LYS A 163 1.34 7.56 13.16
CA LYS A 163 2.23 6.92 14.11
C LYS A 163 2.43 5.43 13.82
N LYS A 164 1.38 4.71 13.43
CA LYS A 164 1.49 3.28 13.05
C LYS A 164 2.42 3.08 11.85
N VAL A 165 2.35 3.96 10.84
CA VAL A 165 3.27 3.92 9.68
C VAL A 165 4.71 4.15 10.15
N GLU A 166 4.95 5.17 10.98
CA GLU A 166 6.27 5.49 11.51
C GLU A 166 6.84 4.34 12.35
N ASP A 167 6.03 3.76 13.24
CA ASP A 167 6.40 2.60 14.07
C ASP A 167 6.70 1.36 13.23
N PHE A 168 5.88 1.07 12.21
CA PHE A 168 6.11 -0.04 11.29
C PHE A 168 7.45 0.13 10.56
N VAL A 169 7.69 1.28 9.97
CA VAL A 169 8.92 1.59 9.23
C VAL A 169 10.15 1.45 10.13
N ALA A 170 10.10 2.03 11.34
CA ALA A 170 11.21 1.98 12.29
C ALA A 170 11.52 0.53 12.71
N ARG A 171 10.49 -0.26 13.04
CA ARG A 171 10.65 -1.68 13.42
C ARG A 171 11.14 -2.54 12.25
N ALA A 172 10.59 -2.34 11.05
CA ALA A 172 11.00 -3.09 9.86
C ALA A 172 12.46 -2.83 9.50
N LYS A 173 12.92 -1.57 9.54
CA LYS A 173 14.33 -1.20 9.33
C LYS A 173 15.24 -1.82 10.38
N LYS A 174 14.88 -1.72 11.66
CA LYS A 174 15.63 -2.32 12.76
C LYS A 174 15.74 -3.85 12.63
N ALA A 175 14.70 -4.50 12.12
CA ALA A 175 14.68 -5.94 11.85
C ALA A 175 15.49 -6.33 10.61
N GLY A 176 15.95 -5.38 9.80
CA GLY A 176 16.62 -5.61 8.53
C GLY A 176 15.69 -6.18 7.45
N ILE A 177 14.41 -5.80 7.49
CA ILE A 177 13.46 -6.09 6.42
C ILE A 177 13.76 -5.15 5.26
N LEU A 178 14.00 -5.69 4.09
CA LEU A 178 14.37 -4.89 2.91
C LEU A 178 13.15 -4.43 2.12
N ARG A 179 12.12 -5.28 2.03
CA ARG A 179 10.93 -5.06 1.21
C ARG A 179 9.67 -5.49 1.95
N ILE A 180 8.55 -4.87 1.63
CA ILE A 180 7.25 -5.23 2.23
C ILE A 180 6.65 -6.54 1.67
N GLY A 181 7.18 -7.05 0.58
CA GLY A 181 6.78 -8.32 -0.04
C GLY A 181 7.71 -8.68 -1.19
N GLU A 182 7.50 -9.85 -1.79
CA GLU A 182 8.23 -10.25 -2.98
C GLU A 182 7.97 -9.26 -4.12
N ARG A 183 9.03 -8.75 -4.74
CA ARG A 183 8.98 -7.74 -5.81
C ARG A 183 8.25 -6.44 -5.44
N ALA A 184 7.86 -6.28 -4.18
CA ALA A 184 7.26 -5.04 -3.70
C ALA A 184 8.33 -3.97 -3.46
N ILE A 185 7.86 -2.75 -3.16
CA ILE A 185 8.74 -1.63 -2.84
C ILE A 185 9.58 -1.91 -1.60
N THR A 186 10.72 -1.23 -1.51
CA THR A 186 11.56 -1.29 -0.32
C THR A 186 10.90 -0.59 0.87
N ILE A 187 11.39 -0.85 2.09
CA ILE A 187 10.92 -0.12 3.28
C ILE A 187 11.23 1.37 3.17
N ASP A 188 12.32 1.74 2.50
CA ASP A 188 12.67 3.15 2.26
C ASP A 188 11.69 3.81 1.29
N ASP A 189 11.32 3.14 0.20
CA ASP A 189 10.31 3.62 -0.74
C ASP A 189 8.93 3.74 -0.08
N TYR A 190 8.58 2.77 0.78
CA TYR A 190 7.34 2.81 1.55
C TYR A 190 7.29 4.03 2.49
N ALA A 191 8.38 4.28 3.21
CA ALA A 191 8.51 5.45 4.06
C ALA A 191 8.46 6.76 3.26
N TYR A 192 9.15 6.79 2.11
CA TYR A 192 9.13 7.94 1.19
C TYR A 192 7.72 8.24 0.68
N ASN A 193 6.96 7.21 0.28
CA ASN A 193 5.58 7.36 -0.16
C ASN A 193 4.71 8.08 0.87
N PHE A 194 4.70 7.59 2.11
CA PHE A 194 3.90 8.20 3.16
C PHE A 194 4.35 9.61 3.51
N LYS A 195 5.66 9.85 3.57
CA LYS A 195 6.20 11.19 3.78
C LYS A 195 5.70 12.14 2.69
N ARG A 196 5.84 11.75 1.42
CA ARG A 196 5.37 12.54 0.28
C ARG A 196 3.86 12.80 0.34
N ILE A 197 3.06 11.75 0.58
CA ILE A 197 1.60 11.87 0.68
C ILE A 197 1.23 12.88 1.75
N PHE A 198 1.81 12.78 2.95
CA PHE A 198 1.51 13.69 4.05
C PHE A 198 1.96 15.13 3.78
N GLU A 199 3.12 15.31 3.14
CA GLU A 199 3.61 16.63 2.73
C GLU A 199 2.71 17.28 1.67
N LYS A 200 2.27 16.50 0.67
CA LYS A 200 1.35 16.97 -0.37
C LYS A 200 -0.03 17.30 0.21
N MET A 201 -0.56 16.48 1.10
CA MET A 201 -1.83 16.76 1.77
C MET A 201 -1.76 18.07 2.57
N ALA A 202 -0.68 18.31 3.30
CA ALA A 202 -0.48 19.56 4.02
C ALA A 202 -0.40 20.80 3.09
N GLN A 203 0.05 20.64 1.84
CA GLN A 203 0.10 21.70 0.84
C GLN A 203 -1.27 22.02 0.20
N MET A 204 -2.28 21.16 0.43
CA MET A 204 -3.62 21.36 -0.12
C MET A 204 -4.49 22.31 0.69
N GLU A 205 -3.97 22.91 1.75
CA GLU A 205 -4.73 23.91 2.51
C GLU A 205 -5.22 25.03 1.58
N GLY A 206 -6.55 25.25 1.60
CA GLY A 206 -7.19 26.18 0.69
C GLY A 206 -7.44 25.68 -0.75
N ALA A 207 -7.15 24.43 -1.06
CA ALA A 207 -7.43 23.87 -2.39
C ALA A 207 -8.92 23.81 -2.67
N ILE A 208 -9.36 24.53 -3.71
CA ILE A 208 -10.77 24.64 -4.09
C ILE A 208 -11.26 23.43 -4.91
N SER A 209 -10.36 22.53 -5.31
CA SER A 209 -10.66 21.31 -6.08
C SER A 209 -11.23 20.18 -5.23
N PHE A 210 -11.14 20.24 -3.91
CA PHE A 210 -11.55 19.17 -3.01
C PHE A 210 -13.02 18.82 -3.21
N LYS A 211 -13.30 17.54 -3.46
CA LYS A 211 -14.63 16.96 -3.74
C LYS A 211 -15.38 17.60 -4.89
N LYS A 212 -14.69 18.23 -5.82
CA LYS A 212 -15.29 18.80 -7.01
C LYS A 212 -15.47 17.73 -8.09
N LYS A 213 -16.49 17.95 -8.92
CA LYS A 213 -16.91 17.01 -9.95
C LYS A 213 -15.91 16.96 -11.09
N ILE A 214 -15.51 15.78 -11.50
CA ILE A 214 -14.74 15.52 -12.72
C ILE A 214 -15.71 15.05 -13.81
N ILE A 215 -15.65 15.73 -14.96
CA ILE A 215 -16.39 15.38 -16.16
C ILE A 215 -15.38 14.89 -17.21
N PRO A 216 -15.30 13.58 -17.47
CA PRO A 216 -14.33 13.05 -18.41
C PRO A 216 -14.75 13.37 -19.86
N ILE A 217 -13.83 13.94 -20.64
CA ILE A 217 -13.91 14.05 -22.08
C ILE A 217 -13.33 12.77 -22.68
N SER A 218 -12.18 12.34 -22.21
CA SER A 218 -11.65 11.00 -22.46
C SER A 218 -11.81 10.13 -21.24
N HIS A 219 -12.35 8.91 -21.42
CA HIS A 219 -12.54 8.00 -20.30
C HIS A 219 -11.25 7.27 -19.97
N PRO A 220 -10.86 7.17 -18.68
CA PRO A 220 -9.70 6.41 -18.27
C PRO A 220 -9.87 4.91 -18.59
N THR A 221 -8.76 4.23 -18.75
CA THR A 221 -8.72 2.78 -18.95
C THR A 221 -8.80 2.05 -17.60
N PHE A 222 -8.16 2.61 -16.57
CA PHE A 222 -8.15 2.10 -15.21
C PHE A 222 -8.61 3.19 -14.23
N GLY A 223 -9.36 2.80 -13.19
CA GLY A 223 -9.94 3.72 -12.23
C GLY A 223 -11.14 4.52 -12.77
N LYS A 224 -11.76 4.04 -13.85
CA LYS A 224 -12.90 4.71 -14.52
C LYS A 224 -14.14 4.84 -13.64
N GLU A 225 -14.31 3.92 -12.72
CA GLU A 225 -15.43 3.87 -11.77
C GLU A 225 -15.22 4.81 -10.57
N ASN A 226 -14.06 5.44 -10.46
CA ASN A 226 -13.70 6.26 -9.31
C ASN A 226 -12.87 7.48 -9.72
N LEU A 227 -13.44 8.34 -10.57
CA LEU A 227 -12.83 9.62 -10.98
C LEU A 227 -12.74 10.62 -9.83
N GLU A 228 -13.50 10.44 -8.77
CA GLU A 228 -13.45 11.28 -7.56
C GLU A 228 -12.09 11.24 -6.89
N ARG A 229 -11.27 10.20 -7.16
CA ARG A 229 -9.86 10.13 -6.72
C ARG A 229 -9.01 11.31 -7.18
N LEU A 230 -9.39 11.98 -8.25
CA LEU A 230 -8.65 13.16 -8.73
C LEU A 230 -8.87 14.39 -7.85
N THR A 231 -9.89 14.36 -6.98
CA THR A 231 -10.28 15.49 -6.12
C THR A 231 -10.60 15.09 -4.69
N ASP A 232 -10.35 13.84 -4.27
CA ASP A 232 -10.66 13.33 -2.94
C ASP A 232 -9.70 13.81 -1.83
N GLY A 233 -8.64 14.51 -2.21
CA GLY A 233 -7.63 15.03 -1.28
C GLY A 233 -6.59 13.99 -0.86
N ILE A 234 -6.62 12.77 -1.42
CA ILE A 234 -5.66 11.70 -1.13
C ILE A 234 -4.71 11.53 -2.31
N PHE A 235 -3.42 11.69 -2.06
CA PHE A 235 -2.41 11.48 -3.10
C PHE A 235 -2.08 10.01 -3.28
N GLY A 236 -1.87 9.60 -4.53
CA GLY A 236 -1.52 8.24 -4.88
C GLY A 236 -0.10 7.85 -4.44
N ALA A 237 0.07 6.58 -4.08
CA ALA A 237 1.35 5.98 -3.74
C ALA A 237 2.06 5.39 -4.96
N PHE A 238 3.39 5.23 -4.86
CA PHE A 238 4.17 4.46 -5.80
C PHE A 238 4.19 3.00 -5.39
N GLU A 239 3.65 2.12 -6.25
CA GLU A 239 3.80 0.67 -6.13
C GLU A 239 4.19 0.10 -7.49
N SER A 240 5.39 -0.46 -7.59
CA SER A 240 6.03 -0.74 -8.87
C SER A 240 5.40 -1.85 -9.72
N TRP A 241 4.56 -2.72 -9.15
CA TRP A 241 4.03 -3.88 -9.89
C TRP A 241 2.53 -4.13 -9.73
N ARG A 242 1.88 -3.47 -8.78
CA ARG A 242 0.45 -3.63 -8.50
C ARG A 242 -0.46 -2.62 -9.19
N PHE A 243 0.11 -1.79 -10.05
CA PHE A 243 -0.73 -0.94 -10.88
C PHE A 243 -1.37 -1.80 -11.99
N PRO A 244 -2.68 -1.74 -12.20
CA PRO A 244 -3.63 -0.75 -11.73
C PRO A 244 -4.51 -1.21 -10.54
N ASN A 245 -3.95 -1.89 -9.57
CA ASN A 245 -4.73 -2.42 -8.46
C ASN A 245 -5.35 -1.31 -7.59
N LYS A 246 -6.37 -1.69 -6.88
CA LYS A 246 -7.42 -0.92 -6.18
C LYS A 246 -6.95 0.25 -5.31
N ASP A 247 -5.65 0.39 -5.05
CA ASP A 247 -5.18 1.08 -3.86
C ASP A 247 -4.16 2.18 -4.12
N ALA A 248 -3.71 2.31 -5.34
CA ALA A 248 -2.70 3.31 -5.68
C ALA A 248 -3.27 4.74 -5.76
N ASN A 249 -4.58 4.90 -5.67
CA ASN A 249 -5.32 6.16 -5.80
C ASN A 249 -4.98 6.93 -7.09
N TRP A 250 -4.83 6.19 -8.20
CA TRP A 250 -4.53 6.73 -9.52
C TRP A 250 -5.61 6.40 -10.52
N VAL A 251 -5.74 7.27 -11.54
CA VAL A 251 -6.46 6.99 -12.79
C VAL A 251 -5.47 6.90 -13.93
N ALA A 252 -5.67 5.96 -14.85
CA ALA A 252 -4.75 5.79 -15.97
C ALA A 252 -5.45 5.69 -17.33
N PHE A 253 -4.77 6.22 -18.35
CA PHE A 253 -5.22 6.27 -19.72
C PHE A 253 -4.25 5.48 -20.60
N LYS A 254 -4.75 4.57 -21.42
CA LYS A 254 -3.93 3.75 -22.32
C LYS A 254 -4.22 4.09 -23.77
N GLY A 255 -3.17 4.51 -24.50
CA GLY A 255 -3.24 4.79 -25.92
C GLY A 255 -4.13 5.95 -26.34
N LYS A 256 -4.36 6.92 -25.41
CA LYS A 256 -5.15 8.13 -25.67
C LYS A 256 -4.72 9.26 -24.76
N HIS A 257 -5.08 10.48 -25.15
CA HIS A 257 -4.87 11.67 -24.31
C HIS A 257 -5.77 11.59 -23.07
N MET A 258 -5.28 12.15 -21.98
CA MET A 258 -6.06 12.42 -20.80
C MET A 258 -6.71 13.79 -20.95
N ASP A 259 -8.03 13.83 -20.90
CA ASP A 259 -8.79 15.06 -21.07
C ASP A 259 -10.06 15.02 -20.22
N PHE A 260 -10.24 16.04 -19.37
CA PHE A 260 -11.38 16.15 -18.48
C PHE A 260 -11.59 17.60 -18.01
N ILE A 261 -12.79 17.87 -17.53
CA ILE A 261 -13.18 19.14 -16.93
C ILE A 261 -13.29 18.95 -15.42
N LEU A 262 -12.68 19.86 -14.67
CA LEU A 262 -12.93 20.03 -13.24
C LEU A 262 -13.98 21.13 -13.06
N ASP A 263 -15.21 20.73 -12.67
CA ASP A 263 -16.29 21.65 -12.42
C ASP A 263 -16.25 22.13 -10.96
N LEU A 264 -15.96 23.39 -10.76
CA LEU A 264 -15.91 24.01 -9.42
C LEU A 264 -17.31 24.33 -8.86
N GLY A 265 -18.37 24.21 -9.69
CA GLY A 265 -19.75 24.47 -9.32
C GLY A 265 -20.14 25.94 -9.27
N LYS A 266 -19.18 26.85 -9.35
CA LYS A 266 -19.38 28.31 -9.45
C LYS A 266 -18.11 28.99 -9.98
N VAL A 267 -18.25 30.19 -10.47
CA VAL A 267 -17.08 31.02 -10.85
C VAL A 267 -16.28 31.36 -9.60
N MET A 268 -14.98 31.08 -9.66
CA MET A 268 -14.05 31.31 -8.57
C MET A 268 -12.73 31.83 -9.11
N SER A 269 -12.03 32.65 -8.33
CA SER A 269 -10.66 33.03 -8.66
C SER A 269 -9.73 31.84 -8.44
N ILE A 270 -8.91 31.53 -9.46
CA ILE A 270 -7.92 30.45 -9.43
C ILE A 270 -6.54 31.05 -9.58
N ASN A 271 -5.67 30.84 -8.60
CA ASN A 271 -4.29 31.36 -8.64
C ASN A 271 -3.32 30.36 -9.27
N SER A 272 -3.54 29.08 -9.07
CA SER A 272 -2.69 28.01 -9.62
C SER A 272 -3.46 26.72 -9.81
N VAL A 273 -2.97 25.91 -10.74
CA VAL A 273 -3.41 24.52 -10.94
C VAL A 273 -2.20 23.62 -10.85
N GLU A 274 -2.33 22.51 -10.16
CA GLU A 274 -1.30 21.46 -10.07
C GLU A 274 -1.94 20.09 -10.24
N MET A 275 -1.28 19.20 -10.99
CA MET A 275 -1.64 17.80 -11.13
C MET A 275 -0.39 16.94 -11.02
N ASP A 276 -0.49 15.85 -10.22
CA ASP A 276 0.57 14.87 -10.07
C ASP A 276 0.40 13.70 -11.05
N PHE A 277 1.52 13.23 -11.56
CA PHE A 277 1.62 12.06 -12.44
C PHE A 277 2.56 11.02 -11.86
N LEU A 278 2.22 9.75 -12.06
CA LEU A 278 3.01 8.61 -11.68
C LEU A 278 3.84 8.11 -12.86
N ASN A 279 5.10 7.79 -12.62
CA ASN A 279 6.02 7.20 -13.57
C ASN A 279 6.47 5.82 -13.09
N VAL A 280 6.20 4.78 -13.86
CA VAL A 280 6.63 3.40 -13.56
C VAL A 280 7.19 2.79 -14.83
N GLN A 281 8.49 2.96 -15.07
CA GLN A 281 9.14 2.47 -16.28
C GLN A 281 10.16 1.35 -16.02
N ALA A 282 10.64 1.24 -14.78
CA ALA A 282 11.89 0.55 -14.49
C ALA A 282 11.81 -0.96 -14.31
N GLN A 283 10.65 -1.57 -14.12
CA GLN A 283 10.66 -2.92 -13.55
C GLN A 283 9.82 -3.99 -14.23
N ALA A 284 8.97 -3.67 -15.14
CA ALA A 284 8.17 -4.74 -15.71
C ALA A 284 7.81 -4.45 -17.16
N ASN A 285 8.15 -5.36 -17.99
CA ASN A 285 7.66 -5.50 -19.37
C ASN A 285 6.13 -5.55 -19.49
N TRP A 286 5.38 -5.34 -18.39
CA TRP A 286 3.94 -5.60 -18.32
C TRP A 286 3.09 -4.33 -18.29
N HIS A 287 3.52 -3.29 -17.55
CA HIS A 287 2.80 -2.02 -17.47
C HIS A 287 3.79 -0.87 -17.35
N GLN A 288 3.96 -0.12 -18.42
CA GLN A 288 4.73 1.12 -18.38
C GLN A 288 3.76 2.29 -18.19
N LEU A 289 3.97 3.07 -17.13
CA LEU A 289 3.34 4.36 -16.91
C LEU A 289 4.36 5.41 -17.25
N ILE A 290 4.05 6.23 -18.23
CA ILE A 290 4.96 7.23 -18.80
C ILE A 290 4.42 8.60 -18.43
N LEU A 291 5.30 9.51 -18.02
CA LEU A 291 4.97 10.91 -17.80
C LEU A 291 4.51 11.56 -19.11
N PRO A 292 3.57 12.52 -19.06
CA PRO A 292 3.20 13.29 -20.24
C PRO A 292 4.39 14.12 -20.73
N GLN A 293 4.41 14.42 -22.03
CA GLN A 293 5.38 15.36 -22.60
C GLN A 293 5.05 16.79 -22.20
N TYR A 294 3.76 17.12 -22.10
CA TYR A 294 3.26 18.39 -21.64
C TYR A 294 1.85 18.22 -21.05
N VAL A 295 1.42 19.20 -20.30
CA VAL A 295 0.05 19.33 -19.80
C VAL A 295 -0.46 20.72 -20.17
N THR A 296 -1.73 20.80 -20.60
CA THR A 296 -2.40 22.06 -20.91
C THR A 296 -3.54 22.32 -19.94
N TYR A 297 -3.71 23.55 -19.53
CA TYR A 297 -4.82 24.01 -18.71
C TYR A 297 -5.55 25.17 -19.40
N SER A 298 -6.88 25.10 -19.40
CA SER A 298 -7.76 26.16 -19.82
C SER A 298 -8.80 26.42 -18.75
N THR A 299 -9.33 27.63 -18.68
CA THR A 299 -10.39 28.05 -17.76
C THR A 299 -11.63 28.46 -18.49
N SER A 300 -12.79 28.27 -17.87
CA SER A 300 -14.08 28.73 -18.39
C SER A 300 -14.93 29.29 -17.26
N GLN A 301 -15.74 30.28 -17.53
CA GLN A 301 -16.71 30.87 -16.60
C GLN A 301 -18.12 30.24 -16.77
N ASP A 302 -18.38 29.69 -17.94
CA ASP A 302 -19.71 29.15 -18.32
C ASP A 302 -19.73 27.69 -18.74
N GLY A 303 -18.53 27.04 -18.78
CA GLY A 303 -18.35 25.66 -19.18
C GLY A 303 -18.47 25.40 -20.69
N THR A 304 -18.60 26.46 -21.51
CA THR A 304 -18.76 26.36 -22.97
C THR A 304 -17.61 27.04 -23.71
N GLU A 305 -17.23 28.23 -23.30
CA GLU A 305 -16.10 28.96 -23.86
C GLU A 305 -14.89 28.88 -22.94
N TYR A 306 -13.77 28.48 -23.49
CA TYR A 306 -12.52 28.28 -22.74
C TYR A 306 -11.46 29.25 -23.16
N SER A 307 -10.66 29.71 -22.20
CA SER A 307 -9.45 30.50 -22.48
C SER A 307 -8.48 29.74 -23.37
N SER A 308 -7.58 30.45 -24.01
CA SER A 308 -6.43 29.83 -24.66
C SER A 308 -5.69 28.94 -23.66
N PRO A 309 -5.29 27.71 -24.07
CA PRO A 309 -4.59 26.81 -23.19
C PRO A 309 -3.21 27.34 -22.79
N VAL A 310 -2.89 27.20 -21.52
CA VAL A 310 -1.53 27.36 -21.00
C VAL A 310 -0.86 26.03 -21.01
N GLN A 311 0.22 25.87 -21.78
CA GLN A 311 1.00 24.63 -21.87
C GLN A 311 2.18 24.66 -20.89
N ILE A 312 2.41 23.54 -20.24
CA ILE A 312 3.56 23.29 -19.37
C ILE A 312 4.25 22.07 -19.90
N ASP A 313 5.45 22.27 -20.42
CA ASP A 313 6.27 21.18 -20.93
C ASP A 313 6.90 20.38 -19.79
N ASN A 314 7.08 19.09 -20.03
CA ASN A 314 7.86 18.24 -19.13
C ASN A 314 9.34 18.69 -19.23
N PRO A 315 9.97 19.12 -18.13
CA PRO A 315 11.38 19.50 -18.13
C PRO A 315 12.33 18.32 -18.40
N HIS A 316 11.82 17.11 -18.34
CA HIS A 316 12.58 15.88 -18.62
C HIS A 316 12.00 15.17 -19.85
N ASN A 317 12.85 14.69 -20.73
CA ASN A 317 12.39 13.80 -21.79
C ASN A 317 11.81 12.54 -21.17
N PRO A 318 10.50 12.23 -21.34
CA PRO A 318 9.87 11.08 -20.72
C PRO A 318 10.23 9.75 -21.39
N ASN A 319 10.94 9.75 -22.52
CA ASN A 319 11.37 8.57 -23.23
C ASN A 319 12.60 7.93 -22.56
N PRO A 320 12.49 6.72 -21.94
CA PRO A 320 13.60 6.10 -21.24
C PRO A 320 14.75 5.68 -22.16
N SER A 321 14.50 5.52 -23.45
CA SER A 321 15.55 5.20 -24.45
C SER A 321 16.46 6.39 -24.71
N GLU A 322 15.96 7.61 -24.52
CA GLU A 322 16.69 8.85 -24.74
C GLU A 322 17.14 9.51 -23.43
N ASN A 323 16.44 9.20 -22.33
CA ASN A 323 16.73 9.69 -21.00
C ASN A 323 16.64 8.52 -19.98
N PRO A 324 17.69 7.72 -19.81
CA PRO A 324 17.65 6.58 -18.88
C PRO A 324 17.38 6.96 -17.41
N ASP A 325 17.73 8.18 -17.02
CA ASP A 325 17.54 8.65 -15.64
C ASP A 325 16.08 8.96 -15.30
N ILE A 326 15.20 9.08 -16.29
CA ILE A 326 13.77 9.32 -16.06
C ILE A 326 13.12 8.21 -15.22
N VAL A 327 13.63 6.99 -15.28
CA VAL A 327 13.13 5.85 -14.50
C VAL A 327 13.34 6.02 -13.00
N LYS A 328 14.22 6.92 -12.59
CA LYS A 328 14.51 7.23 -11.18
C LYS A 328 13.54 8.25 -10.59
N LEU A 329 12.70 8.87 -11.42
CA LEU A 329 11.74 9.90 -11.03
C LEU A 329 10.33 9.28 -10.94
N PRO A 330 9.89 8.78 -9.77
CA PRO A 330 8.63 8.08 -9.66
C PRO A 330 7.39 8.97 -9.77
N PHE A 331 7.54 10.26 -9.49
CA PHE A 331 6.44 11.22 -9.51
C PHE A 331 6.86 12.54 -10.14
N MET A 332 5.91 13.22 -10.80
CA MET A 332 6.08 14.57 -11.29
C MET A 332 4.79 15.38 -11.15
N GLY A 333 4.87 16.55 -10.54
CA GLY A 333 3.81 17.54 -10.52
C GLY A 333 3.95 18.52 -11.68
N PHE A 334 2.85 18.79 -12.39
CA PHE A 334 2.76 19.87 -13.38
C PHE A 334 1.97 21.01 -12.77
N LYS A 335 2.64 22.11 -12.47
CA LYS A 335 2.07 23.28 -11.82
C LYS A 335 2.21 24.53 -12.68
N THR A 336 1.15 25.29 -12.80
CA THR A 336 1.21 26.63 -13.38
C THR A 336 0.51 27.64 -12.47
N PHE A 337 0.97 28.86 -12.51
CA PHE A 337 0.28 30.01 -11.95
C PHE A 337 -0.61 30.61 -13.06
N LEU A 338 -1.91 30.57 -12.81
CA LEU A 338 -2.86 31.24 -13.69
C LEU A 338 -2.87 32.70 -13.26
N ASN A 339 -2.40 33.57 -14.13
CA ASN A 339 -2.64 35.00 -13.93
C ASN A 339 -4.15 35.19 -13.81
N ALA A 340 -4.58 35.79 -12.70
CA ALA A 340 -6.00 36.00 -12.43
C ALA A 340 -6.67 36.51 -13.70
N ILE A 341 -7.50 35.67 -14.31
CA ILE A 341 -8.39 36.12 -15.37
C ILE A 341 -9.48 36.92 -14.65
N PRO A 342 -9.66 38.20 -14.97
CA PRO A 342 -10.60 39.09 -14.27
C PRO A 342 -12.03 38.54 -14.35
#